data_84caff06051bb2478afb800d8bc7d21c
#
_entry.id   84caff06051bb2478afb800d8bc7d21c
#
_cell.length_a   1.000
_cell.length_b   1.000
_cell.length_c   1.000
_cell.angle_alpha   90.00
_cell.angle_beta   90.00
_cell.angle_gamma   90.00
#
_symmetry.space_group_name_H-M   'P 1'
#
loop_
_entity.id
_entity.type
_entity.pdbx_description
1 polymer ?
#
loop_
_entity_poly.entity_id
_entity_poly.type
_entity_poly.pdbx_seq_one_letter_code
_entity_poly.pdbx_strand_id
1 'polypeptide(L)' 'MTAQRYIQNKIIDLSKRDLLGSDKPIAEIAYSLGFDYPQHFTRLFKKQTGLSPTEYRLVN' A
#
# COMPACT_ATOMS: atom_id res chain seq x y z
N MET A 1 -2.63 20.78 6.34
CA MET A 1 -2.42 19.32 6.23
C MET A 1 -3.04 18.64 7.43
N THR A 2 -3.84 17.61 7.23
CA THR A 2 -4.51 16.92 8.32
C THR A 2 -3.63 15.78 8.85
N ALA A 3 -3.83 15.40 10.12
CA ALA A 3 -3.12 14.26 10.73
C ALA A 3 -3.42 12.96 9.97
N GLN A 4 -4.65 12.81 9.49
CA GLN A 4 -5.05 11.64 8.73
C GLN A 4 -4.23 11.48 7.45
N ARG A 5 -3.95 12.57 6.76
CA ARG A 5 -3.15 12.53 5.53
C ARG A 5 -1.72 12.10 5.82
N TYR A 6 -1.16 12.55 6.93
CA TYR A 6 0.18 12.15 7.33
C TYR A 6 0.24 10.64 7.59
N ILE A 7 -0.76 10.10 8.26
CA ILE A 7 -0.82 8.68 8.58
C ILE A 7 -0.95 7.85 7.29
N GLN A 8 -1.77 8.29 6.33
CA GLN A 8 -1.92 7.61 5.06
C GLN A 8 -0.61 7.57 4.28
N ASN A 9 0.14 8.67 4.25
CA ASN A 9 1.43 8.72 3.57
C ASN A 9 2.42 7.74 4.19
N LYS A 10 2.42 7.65 5.51
CA LYS A 10 3.30 6.72 6.23
C LYS A 10 2.98 5.27 5.88
N ILE A 11 1.70 4.92 5.83
CA ILE A 11 1.24 3.58 5.46
C ILE A 11 1.68 3.23 4.04
N ILE A 12 1.54 4.16 3.12
CA ILE A 12 1.94 3.95 1.72
C ILE A 12 3.46 3.74 1.63
N ASP A 13 4.25 4.50 2.36
CA ASP A 13 5.71 4.33 2.35
C ASP A 13 6.11 2.95 2.87
N LEU A 14 5.47 2.49 3.95
CA LEU A 14 5.74 1.15 4.50
C LEU A 14 5.33 0.06 3.50
N SER A 15 4.21 0.25 2.81
CA SER A 15 3.74 -0.73 1.82
C SER A 15 4.71 -0.82 0.64
N LYS A 16 5.29 0.27 0.21
CA LYS A 16 6.27 0.26 -0.87
C LYS A 16 7.47 -0.61 -0.52
N ARG A 17 7.95 -0.52 0.72
CA ARG A 17 9.04 -1.36 1.20
C ARG A 17 8.68 -2.84 1.11
N ASP A 18 7.48 -3.20 1.60
CA ASP A 18 7.05 -4.59 1.59
C ASP A 18 6.84 -5.10 0.18
N LEU A 19 6.30 -4.26 -0.71
CA LEU A 19 6.05 -4.65 -2.10
C LEU A 19 7.34 -4.98 -2.83
N LEU A 20 8.40 -4.22 -2.59
CA LEU A 20 9.68 -4.40 -3.27
C LEU A 20 10.62 -5.34 -2.53
N GLY A 21 10.47 -5.46 -1.22
CA GLY A 21 11.41 -6.22 -0.39
C GLY A 21 10.97 -7.64 -0.04
N SER A 22 9.79 -8.07 -0.48
CA SER A 22 9.30 -9.41 -0.18
C SER A 22 8.40 -9.91 -1.30
N ASP A 23 8.12 -11.22 -1.28
CA ASP A 23 7.20 -11.86 -2.22
C ASP A 23 5.81 -12.07 -1.64
N LYS A 24 5.49 -11.39 -0.54
CA LYS A 24 4.20 -11.55 0.12
C LYS A 24 3.06 -11.16 -0.82
N PRO A 25 1.94 -11.89 -0.77
CA PRO A 25 0.74 -11.48 -1.52
C PRO A 25 0.29 -10.09 -1.09
N ILE A 26 -0.31 -9.36 -2.02
CA ILE A 26 -0.80 -8.00 -1.73
C ILE A 26 -1.78 -8.02 -0.55
N ALA A 27 -2.67 -9.03 -0.50
CA ALA A 27 -3.63 -9.12 0.59
C ALA A 27 -2.94 -9.23 1.96
N GLU A 28 -1.85 -10.00 2.04
CA GLU A 28 -1.13 -10.17 3.29
C GLU A 28 -0.48 -8.87 3.73
N ILE A 29 0.07 -8.12 2.78
CA ILE A 29 0.64 -6.80 3.07
C ILE A 29 -0.44 -5.87 3.61
N ALA A 30 -1.61 -5.87 2.98
CA ALA A 30 -2.72 -5.03 3.42
C ALA A 30 -3.13 -5.36 4.86
N TYR A 31 -3.26 -6.65 5.18
CA TYR A 31 -3.63 -7.06 6.53
C TYR A 31 -2.58 -6.64 7.56
N SER A 32 -1.31 -6.78 7.22
CA SER A 32 -0.23 -6.41 8.14
C SER A 32 -0.19 -4.90 8.41
N LEU A 33 -0.74 -4.10 7.52
CA LEU A 33 -0.82 -2.65 7.69
C LEU A 33 -2.10 -2.21 8.40
N GLY A 34 -2.97 -3.15 8.76
CA GLY A 34 -4.18 -2.83 9.52
C GLY A 34 -5.45 -2.70 8.69
N PHE A 35 -5.41 -3.01 7.40
CA PHE A 35 -6.61 -2.98 6.57
C PHE A 35 -7.43 -4.25 6.77
N ASP A 36 -8.73 -4.10 7.00
CA ASP A 36 -9.63 -5.24 7.11
C ASP A 36 -9.90 -5.88 5.74
N TYR A 37 -9.87 -5.07 4.69
CA TYR A 37 -10.16 -5.53 3.33
C TYR A 37 -9.04 -5.08 2.39
N PRO A 38 -8.41 -6.03 1.69
CA PRO A 38 -7.29 -5.69 0.78
C PRO A 38 -7.66 -4.68 -0.30
N GLN A 39 -8.92 -4.68 -0.77
CA GLN A 39 -9.34 -3.73 -1.80
C GLN A 39 -9.28 -2.29 -1.30
N HIS A 40 -9.45 -2.04 -0.01
CA HIS A 40 -9.33 -0.69 0.55
C HIS A 40 -7.88 -0.20 0.45
N PHE A 41 -6.94 -1.09 0.74
CA PHE A 41 -5.51 -0.77 0.59
C PHE A 41 -5.18 -0.50 -0.87
N THR A 42 -5.62 -1.37 -1.78
CA THR A 42 -5.35 -1.22 -3.21
C THR A 42 -5.87 0.13 -3.73
N ARG A 43 -7.06 0.50 -3.32
CA ARG A 43 -7.67 1.77 -3.73
C ARG A 43 -6.89 2.96 -3.20
N LEU A 44 -6.49 2.92 -1.94
CA LEU A 44 -5.70 3.99 -1.34
C LEU A 44 -4.34 4.11 -2.01
N PHE A 45 -3.67 2.98 -2.23
CA PHE A 45 -2.36 2.96 -2.85
C PHE A 45 -2.42 3.57 -4.25
N LYS A 46 -3.40 3.16 -5.06
CA LYS A 46 -3.55 3.69 -6.41
C LYS A 46 -3.84 5.18 -6.39
N LYS A 47 -4.65 5.63 -5.45
CA LYS A 47 -4.97 7.06 -5.30
C LYS A 47 -3.72 7.88 -4.99
N GLN A 48 -2.83 7.34 -4.15
CA GLN A 48 -1.65 8.07 -3.70
C GLN A 48 -0.48 7.99 -4.67
N THR A 49 -0.35 6.89 -5.39
CA THR A 49 0.82 6.66 -6.26
C THR A 49 0.50 6.67 -7.74
N GLY A 50 -0.76 6.53 -8.11
CA GLY A 50 -1.17 6.41 -9.51
C GLY A 50 -1.11 4.99 -10.05
N LEU A 51 -0.58 4.04 -9.29
CA LEU A 51 -0.45 2.65 -9.68
C LEU A 51 -1.07 1.76 -8.63
N SER A 52 -1.63 0.61 -9.05
CA SER A 52 -2.05 -0.39 -8.08
C SER A 52 -0.81 -1.03 -7.44
N PRO A 53 -0.94 -1.67 -6.27
CA PRO A 53 0.21 -2.36 -5.66
C PRO A 53 0.83 -3.40 -6.58
N THR A 54 0.02 -4.15 -7.32
CA THR A 54 0.51 -5.14 -8.26
C THR A 54 1.31 -4.48 -9.39
N GLU A 55 0.77 -3.41 -9.96
CA GLU A 55 1.47 -2.66 -11.00
C GLU A 55 2.79 -2.10 -10.49
N TYR A 56 2.78 -1.55 -9.29
CA TYR A 56 3.97 -0.98 -8.68
C TYR A 56 5.07 -2.03 -8.53
N ARG A 57 4.70 -3.23 -8.08
CA ARG A 57 5.65 -4.33 -7.93
C ARG A 57 6.23 -4.77 -9.27
N LEU A 58 5.42 -4.74 -10.33
CA LEU A 58 5.86 -5.20 -11.65
C LEU A 58 6.77 -4.20 -12.35
N VAL A 59 6.62 -2.89 -12.12
CA VAL A 59 7.43 -1.88 -12.81
C VAL A 59 8.73 -1.56 -12.07
N ASN A 60 8.90 -2.10 -10.89
CA ASN A 60 10.14 -1.92 -10.11
C ASN A 60 10.88 -3.26 -9.94
#